data_20080ae5cc7e0f6bc5de6bc4b20bd9ff
#
_entry.id   20080ae5cc7e0f6bc5de6bc4b20bd9ff
#
_cell.length_a   1.000
_cell.length_b   1.000
_cell.length_c   1.000
_cell.angle_alpha   90.00
_cell.angle_beta   90.00
_cell.angle_gamma   90.00
#
_symmetry.space_group_name_H-M   'P 1'
#
loop_
_entity.id
_entity.type
_entity.pdbx_description
1 polymer ?
#
loop_
_entity_poly.entity_id
_entity_poly.type
_entity_poly.pdbx_seq_one_letter_code
_entity_poly.pdbx_strand_id
1 'polypeptide(L)'
;MFKKLVAIEPVSLIPSAEDQLISFSEDVIMYQDIPEDDEEIAYRIGDADAVLLSYTSQLTKEAMELCPNLKYIGMCNSLYTPESANVDIYYANSRGITVTGIRDYGDEGVVEYVISELVRCLHGFDQQPWDGVAREITGLKAGIVGLGKSGGMIADALHFFGADISYFARSEKEEAKSKGYRFLPLDELLTECEVICCCLNRNTVLIHKEHFEKMGDRKILFNTGLSPAWDEEPFLKWLEGDNLCYCDTVGALGGEHLLKHSKVRCMQVSTGRTRQAFDRLSEKVLNNLSEFTGIEI
;
A
#
# COMPACT_ATOMS: atom_id res chain seq x y z
N MET A 1 2.34 29.70 10.43
CA MET A 1 1.35 29.80 9.32
C MET A 1 2.10 30.00 8.02
N PHE A 2 1.73 29.29 6.96
CA PHE A 2 2.29 29.45 5.63
C PHE A 2 1.73 30.74 4.98
N LYS A 3 2.48 31.29 4.03
CA LYS A 3 1.96 32.36 3.16
C LYS A 3 1.08 31.78 2.07
N LYS A 4 1.52 30.65 1.50
CA LYS A 4 0.78 29.96 0.44
C LYS A 4 1.02 28.46 0.51
N LEU A 5 -0.07 27.71 0.51
CA LEU A 5 -0.09 26.25 0.47
C LEU A 5 -0.75 25.80 -0.84
N VAL A 6 -0.09 24.92 -1.56
CA VAL A 6 -0.59 24.38 -2.83
C VAL A 6 -0.71 22.86 -2.76
N ALA A 7 -1.90 22.32 -3.04
CA ALA A 7 -2.07 20.92 -3.40
C ALA A 7 -1.91 20.80 -4.92
N ILE A 8 -0.81 20.21 -5.38
CA ILE A 8 -0.45 20.17 -6.82
C ILE A 8 -1.29 19.19 -7.65
N GLU A 9 -2.06 18.34 -6.98
CA GLU A 9 -2.92 17.30 -7.54
C GLU A 9 -4.01 16.94 -6.52
N PRO A 10 -5.00 16.07 -6.87
CA PRO A 10 -5.99 15.59 -5.91
C PRO A 10 -5.32 14.81 -4.76
N VAL A 11 -5.43 15.31 -3.53
CA VAL A 11 -4.75 14.75 -2.34
C VAL A 11 -5.64 13.88 -1.46
N SER A 12 -6.87 13.63 -1.90
CA SER A 12 -7.84 12.76 -1.22
C SER A 12 -8.21 13.17 0.20
N LEU A 13 -8.08 14.44 0.54
CA LEU A 13 -8.65 15.00 1.77
C LEU A 13 -10.18 14.99 1.68
N ILE A 14 -10.85 14.81 2.82
CA ILE A 14 -12.30 15.01 2.89
C ILE A 14 -12.61 16.52 2.90
N PRO A 15 -13.81 16.95 2.42
CA PRO A 15 -14.14 18.37 2.30
C PRO A 15 -13.94 19.18 3.58
N SER A 16 -14.28 18.63 4.73
CA SER A 16 -14.08 19.30 6.01
C SER A 16 -12.60 19.51 6.38
N ALA A 17 -11.70 18.67 5.88
CA ALA A 17 -10.27 18.84 6.07
C ALA A 17 -9.69 19.84 5.06
N GLU A 18 -10.21 19.86 3.83
CA GLU A 18 -9.87 20.89 2.84
C GLU A 18 -10.22 22.29 3.38
N ASP A 19 -11.42 22.45 3.95
CA ASP A 19 -11.85 23.71 4.57
C ASP A 19 -10.93 24.15 5.72
N GLN A 20 -10.32 23.23 6.45
CA GLN A 20 -9.40 23.52 7.56
C GLN A 20 -8.01 23.98 7.10
N LEU A 21 -7.62 23.75 5.84
CA LEU A 21 -6.31 24.18 5.34
C LEU A 21 -6.08 25.71 5.45
N ILE A 22 -7.16 26.50 5.39
CA ILE A 22 -7.10 27.96 5.60
C ILE A 22 -6.61 28.36 7.00
N SER A 23 -6.69 27.46 7.99
CA SER A 23 -6.13 27.71 9.32
C SER A 23 -4.60 27.68 9.33
N PHE A 24 -3.99 27.01 8.36
CA PHE A 24 -2.54 26.84 8.24
C PHE A 24 -1.86 27.78 7.25
N SER A 25 -2.63 28.40 6.33
CA SER A 25 -2.10 29.21 5.25
C SER A 25 -2.98 30.43 4.93
N GLU A 26 -2.35 31.56 4.57
CA GLU A 26 -3.06 32.77 4.12
C GLU A 26 -3.71 32.57 2.75
N ASP A 27 -3.09 31.74 1.88
CA ASP A 27 -3.59 31.41 0.54
C ASP A 27 -3.50 29.89 0.34
N VAL A 28 -4.59 29.28 -0.15
CA VAL A 28 -4.68 27.84 -0.40
C VAL A 28 -5.17 27.61 -1.83
N ILE A 29 -4.37 26.90 -2.61
CA ILE A 29 -4.71 26.49 -3.98
C ILE A 29 -4.74 24.97 -4.05
N MET A 30 -5.82 24.40 -4.62
CA MET A 30 -5.96 22.95 -4.79
C MET A 30 -6.26 22.62 -6.25
N TYR A 31 -5.31 21.96 -6.92
CA TYR A 31 -5.51 21.44 -8.27
C TYR A 31 -6.27 20.12 -8.24
N GLN A 32 -7.16 19.92 -9.22
CA GLN A 32 -8.05 18.76 -9.31
C GLN A 32 -7.64 17.76 -10.42
N ASP A 33 -6.49 17.99 -11.04
CA ASP A 33 -5.89 17.16 -12.08
C ASP A 33 -4.42 16.87 -11.75
N ILE A 34 -3.84 15.86 -12.39
CA ILE A 34 -2.45 15.45 -12.16
C ILE A 34 -1.55 16.27 -13.11
N PRO A 35 -0.44 16.87 -12.62
CA PRO A 35 0.51 17.57 -13.48
C PRO A 35 1.23 16.59 -14.43
N GLU A 36 1.55 17.05 -15.64
CA GLU A 36 2.15 16.20 -16.68
C GLU A 36 3.65 15.96 -16.47
N ASP A 37 4.37 16.96 -15.93
CA ASP A 37 5.83 16.94 -15.78
C ASP A 37 6.34 17.84 -14.64
N ASP A 38 7.66 17.86 -14.47
CA ASP A 38 8.34 18.65 -13.44
C ASP A 38 8.18 20.17 -13.65
N GLU A 39 8.07 20.65 -14.89
CA GLU A 39 7.87 22.07 -15.20
C GLU A 39 6.47 22.50 -14.76
N GLU A 40 5.46 21.69 -14.99
CA GLU A 40 4.11 21.94 -14.51
C GLU A 40 4.01 21.83 -13.00
N ILE A 41 4.67 20.85 -12.36
CA ILE A 41 4.76 20.76 -10.90
C ILE A 41 5.34 22.06 -10.33
N ALA A 42 6.48 22.50 -10.84
CA ALA A 42 7.14 23.73 -10.40
C ALA A 42 6.26 24.99 -10.64
N TYR A 43 5.56 25.04 -11.77
CA TYR A 43 4.62 26.12 -12.09
C TYR A 43 3.45 26.17 -11.10
N ARG A 44 2.86 25.01 -10.75
CA ARG A 44 1.77 24.91 -9.77
C ARG A 44 2.24 25.34 -8.37
N ILE A 45 3.42 24.93 -7.95
CA ILE A 45 4.00 25.33 -6.67
C ILE A 45 4.30 26.85 -6.68
N GLY A 46 4.96 27.35 -7.72
CA GLY A 46 5.27 28.76 -7.90
C GLY A 46 6.03 29.36 -6.71
N ASP A 47 5.44 30.35 -6.06
CA ASP A 47 6.00 31.07 -4.91
C ASP A 47 5.56 30.49 -3.54
N ALA A 48 4.86 29.35 -3.52
CA ALA A 48 4.38 28.73 -2.31
C ALA A 48 5.52 28.29 -1.37
N ASP A 49 5.26 28.36 -0.08
CA ASP A 49 6.17 27.88 0.95
C ASP A 49 5.76 26.51 1.55
N ALA A 50 4.57 26.02 1.16
CA ALA A 50 4.10 24.67 1.47
C ALA A 50 3.46 23.98 0.26
N VAL A 51 3.69 22.67 0.11
CA VAL A 51 3.06 21.85 -0.92
C VAL A 51 2.47 20.58 -0.32
N LEU A 52 1.30 20.18 -0.80
CA LEU A 52 0.71 18.86 -0.59
C LEU A 52 0.69 18.09 -1.91
N LEU A 53 1.01 16.81 -1.85
CA LEU A 53 0.92 15.91 -3.00
C LEU A 53 0.44 14.51 -2.58
N SER A 54 -0.14 13.79 -3.51
CA SER A 54 -0.53 12.38 -3.39
C SER A 54 0.61 11.46 -3.91
N TYR A 55 0.29 10.23 -4.21
CA TYR A 55 1.24 9.24 -4.73
C TYR A 55 1.38 9.27 -6.26
N THR A 56 0.58 10.06 -6.95
CA THR A 56 0.49 10.12 -8.41
C THR A 56 1.58 10.95 -9.06
N SER A 57 2.00 12.03 -8.41
CA SER A 57 3.13 12.85 -8.87
C SER A 57 4.42 12.49 -8.14
N GLN A 58 5.55 12.70 -8.80
CA GLN A 58 6.87 12.60 -8.20
C GLN A 58 7.48 14.00 -8.08
N LEU A 59 7.82 14.43 -6.87
CA LEU A 59 8.47 15.71 -6.63
C LEU A 59 9.99 15.52 -6.64
N THR A 60 10.58 15.78 -7.79
CA THR A 60 12.00 15.59 -8.08
C THR A 60 12.86 16.74 -7.54
N LYS A 61 14.18 16.54 -7.53
CA LYS A 61 15.14 17.60 -7.27
C LYS A 61 14.95 18.75 -8.26
N GLU A 62 14.80 18.43 -9.55
CA GLU A 62 14.67 19.38 -10.64
C GLU A 62 13.47 20.31 -10.45
N ALA A 63 12.30 19.76 -10.10
CA ALA A 63 11.12 20.57 -9.79
C ALA A 63 11.33 21.45 -8.54
N MET A 64 11.95 20.88 -7.48
CA MET A 64 12.22 21.64 -6.24
C MET A 64 13.25 22.77 -6.43
N GLU A 65 14.21 22.64 -7.36
CA GLU A 65 15.19 23.70 -7.68
C GLU A 65 14.50 24.98 -8.19
N LEU A 66 13.37 24.82 -8.88
CA LEU A 66 12.56 25.95 -9.40
C LEU A 66 11.67 26.58 -8.32
N CYS A 67 11.58 25.99 -7.12
CA CYS A 67 10.72 26.43 -6.03
C CYS A 67 11.54 26.94 -4.82
N PRO A 68 12.14 28.13 -4.86
CA PRO A 68 13.09 28.61 -3.85
C PRO A 68 12.46 28.88 -2.47
N ASN A 69 11.15 29.14 -2.41
CA ASN A 69 10.46 29.49 -1.17
C ASN A 69 9.97 28.30 -0.36
N LEU A 70 10.04 27.08 -0.95
CA LEU A 70 9.47 25.88 -0.36
C LEU A 70 10.16 25.52 0.97
N LYS A 71 9.35 25.29 2.02
CA LYS A 71 9.78 24.96 3.38
C LYS A 71 9.17 23.66 3.88
N TYR A 72 8.01 23.28 3.34
CA TYR A 72 7.24 22.12 3.79
C TYR A 72 6.68 21.33 2.61
N ILE A 73 6.80 20.02 2.69
CA ILE A 73 6.21 19.07 1.76
C ILE A 73 5.41 18.07 2.56
N GLY A 74 4.08 18.06 2.37
CA GLY A 74 3.16 17.10 2.98
C GLY A 74 2.76 16.02 1.97
N MET A 75 3.27 14.82 2.14
CA MET A 75 2.85 13.65 1.37
C MET A 75 1.52 13.14 1.94
N CYS A 76 0.43 13.30 1.21
CA CYS A 76 -0.89 12.73 1.54
C CYS A 76 -0.96 11.25 1.16
N ASN A 77 0.13 10.53 1.33
CA ASN A 77 0.31 9.12 1.07
C ASN A 77 1.37 8.52 2.00
N SER A 78 1.53 7.20 1.90
CA SER A 78 2.41 6.46 2.81
C SER A 78 3.88 6.81 2.63
N LEU A 79 4.54 7.17 3.74
CA LEU A 79 5.99 7.36 3.82
C LEU A 79 6.58 6.41 4.86
N TYR A 80 7.31 5.40 4.42
CA TYR A 80 7.99 4.43 5.28
C TYR A 80 9.50 4.70 5.38
N THR A 81 10.16 4.89 4.24
CA THR A 81 11.59 5.22 4.14
C THR A 81 11.79 6.26 3.05
N PRO A 82 12.91 7.01 3.06
CA PRO A 82 13.21 7.97 1.99
C PRO A 82 13.19 7.35 0.59
N GLU A 83 13.64 6.10 0.45
CA GLU A 83 13.70 5.37 -0.84
C GLU A 83 12.32 4.95 -1.34
N SER A 84 11.32 4.85 -0.45
CA SER A 84 9.93 4.53 -0.82
C SER A 84 9.09 5.76 -1.14
N ALA A 85 9.63 6.96 -0.94
CA ALA A 85 8.94 8.21 -1.17
C ALA A 85 8.83 8.55 -2.68
N ASN A 86 7.78 9.28 -3.03
CA ASN A 86 7.67 9.96 -4.32
C ASN A 86 8.12 11.44 -4.24
N VAL A 87 9.01 11.72 -3.30
CA VAL A 87 9.70 13.01 -3.09
C VAL A 87 11.19 12.71 -2.94
N ASP A 88 12.06 13.47 -3.56
CA ASP A 88 13.50 13.42 -3.27
C ASP A 88 13.77 14.01 -1.87
N ILE A 89 13.62 13.16 -0.85
CA ILE A 89 13.76 13.54 0.55
C ILE A 89 15.20 13.96 0.87
N TYR A 90 16.19 13.35 0.24
CA TYR A 90 17.59 13.71 0.48
C TYR A 90 17.89 15.14 0.00
N TYR A 91 17.40 15.48 -1.18
CA TYR A 91 17.52 16.83 -1.70
C TYR A 91 16.70 17.83 -0.87
N ALA A 92 15.45 17.52 -0.54
CA ALA A 92 14.61 18.37 0.31
C ALA A 92 15.30 18.69 1.64
N ASN A 93 15.83 17.66 2.32
CA ASN A 93 16.56 17.83 3.58
C ASN A 93 17.82 18.71 3.41
N SER A 94 18.57 18.56 2.30
CA SER A 94 19.76 19.39 2.03
C SER A 94 19.42 20.88 1.90
N ARG A 95 18.19 21.21 1.55
CA ARG A 95 17.67 22.58 1.46
C ARG A 95 16.96 23.05 2.74
N GLY A 96 16.89 22.22 3.77
CA GLY A 96 16.15 22.52 5.00
C GLY A 96 14.62 22.47 4.83
N ILE A 97 14.12 21.78 3.79
CA ILE A 97 12.70 21.58 3.56
C ILE A 97 12.25 20.39 4.40
N THR A 98 11.23 20.58 5.23
CA THR A 98 10.63 19.48 6.03
C THR A 98 9.70 18.66 5.15
N VAL A 99 9.90 17.33 5.12
CA VAL A 99 9.01 16.39 4.43
C VAL A 99 8.29 15.54 5.47
N THR A 100 6.97 15.52 5.41
CA THR A 100 6.12 14.65 6.22
C THR A 100 5.34 13.71 5.33
N GLY A 101 4.95 12.57 5.87
CA GLY A 101 4.05 11.63 5.23
C GLY A 101 3.17 10.95 6.27
N ILE A 102 2.29 10.09 5.81
CA ILE A 102 1.34 9.40 6.68
C ILE A 102 1.57 7.89 6.63
N ARG A 103 0.98 7.15 7.58
CA ARG A 103 1.02 5.68 7.63
C ARG A 103 -0.28 5.15 8.21
N ASP A 104 -0.55 3.87 7.96
CA ASP A 104 -1.58 3.11 8.66
C ASP A 104 -2.97 3.78 8.57
N TYR A 105 -3.41 4.10 7.36
CA TYR A 105 -4.70 4.75 7.14
C TYR A 105 -5.69 3.93 6.30
N GLY A 106 -5.23 2.97 5.49
CA GLY A 106 -6.05 2.18 4.57
C GLY A 106 -6.01 0.66 4.80
N ASP A 107 -5.43 0.20 5.91
CA ASP A 107 -5.16 -1.22 6.15
C ASP A 107 -6.42 -2.05 6.35
N GLU A 108 -7.47 -1.49 6.93
CA GLU A 108 -8.73 -2.20 7.20
C GLU A 108 -9.40 -2.68 5.91
N GLY A 109 -9.47 -1.83 4.89
CA GLY A 109 -10.04 -2.21 3.59
C GLY A 109 -9.25 -3.31 2.89
N VAL A 110 -7.93 -3.34 3.10
CA VAL A 110 -7.06 -4.42 2.60
C VAL A 110 -7.39 -5.75 3.27
N VAL A 111 -7.61 -5.75 4.59
CA VAL A 111 -7.99 -6.95 5.34
C VAL A 111 -9.35 -7.48 4.86
N GLU A 112 -10.33 -6.59 4.74
CA GLU A 112 -11.69 -6.93 4.28
C GLU A 112 -11.67 -7.56 2.88
N TYR A 113 -10.84 -7.03 1.97
CA TYR A 113 -10.64 -7.60 0.65
C TYR A 113 -10.09 -9.02 0.71
N VAL A 114 -9.00 -9.25 1.42
CA VAL A 114 -8.39 -10.57 1.53
C VAL A 114 -9.38 -11.59 2.09
N ILE A 115 -10.07 -11.26 3.18
CA ILE A 115 -11.05 -12.16 3.80
C ILE A 115 -12.23 -12.41 2.85
N SER A 116 -12.79 -11.38 2.22
CA SER A 116 -13.95 -11.53 1.34
C SER A 116 -13.63 -12.40 0.13
N GLU A 117 -12.50 -12.16 -0.55
CA GLU A 117 -12.11 -12.92 -1.74
C GLU A 117 -11.71 -14.37 -1.38
N LEU A 118 -11.05 -14.58 -0.24
CA LEU A 118 -10.72 -15.91 0.23
C LEU A 118 -11.99 -16.72 0.54
N VAL A 119 -12.94 -16.15 1.29
CA VAL A 119 -14.23 -16.81 1.58
C VAL A 119 -14.97 -17.10 0.28
N ARG A 120 -15.06 -16.15 -0.64
CA ARG A 120 -15.70 -16.33 -1.95
C ARG A 120 -15.06 -17.49 -2.73
N CYS A 121 -13.73 -17.55 -2.74
CA CYS A 121 -12.96 -18.58 -3.42
C CYS A 121 -13.20 -19.98 -2.82
N LEU A 122 -13.10 -20.11 -1.50
CA LEU A 122 -13.21 -21.38 -0.79
C LEU A 122 -14.63 -21.95 -0.81
N HIS A 123 -15.66 -21.10 -0.66
CA HIS A 123 -17.07 -21.51 -0.68
C HIS A 123 -17.64 -21.63 -2.10
N GLY A 124 -17.01 -20.96 -3.08
CA GLY A 124 -17.49 -20.95 -4.46
C GLY A 124 -18.73 -20.06 -4.64
N PHE A 125 -18.84 -18.94 -3.92
CA PHE A 125 -19.89 -17.95 -4.17
C PHE A 125 -19.73 -17.40 -5.60
N ASP A 126 -20.77 -17.56 -6.43
CA ASP A 126 -20.81 -17.15 -7.84
C ASP A 126 -19.88 -17.95 -8.80
N GLN A 127 -19.25 -19.02 -8.32
CA GLN A 127 -18.35 -19.88 -9.12
C GLN A 127 -18.22 -21.28 -8.49
N GLN A 128 -17.44 -22.16 -9.12
CA GLN A 128 -17.08 -23.45 -8.47
C GLN A 128 -16.14 -23.18 -7.28
N PRO A 129 -16.33 -23.89 -6.15
CA PRO A 129 -15.38 -23.86 -5.04
C PRO A 129 -13.98 -24.26 -5.50
N TRP A 130 -12.95 -23.63 -4.92
CA TRP A 130 -11.54 -23.90 -5.21
C TRP A 130 -11.18 -25.39 -5.19
N ASP A 131 -11.64 -26.11 -4.20
CA ASP A 131 -11.38 -27.56 -4.02
C ASP A 131 -12.49 -28.46 -4.62
N GLY A 132 -13.40 -27.91 -5.43
CA GLY A 132 -14.56 -28.61 -5.95
C GLY A 132 -15.67 -28.85 -4.91
N VAL A 133 -15.37 -28.68 -3.62
CA VAL A 133 -16.30 -28.70 -2.49
C VAL A 133 -16.05 -27.47 -1.62
N ALA A 134 -17.12 -26.86 -1.11
CA ALA A 134 -17.00 -25.72 -0.21
C ALA A 134 -16.12 -26.04 1.01
N ARG A 135 -15.20 -25.15 1.32
CA ARG A 135 -14.21 -25.29 2.39
C ARG A 135 -14.23 -24.07 3.31
N GLU A 136 -13.98 -24.27 4.58
CA GLU A 136 -13.85 -23.23 5.59
C GLU A 136 -12.41 -22.71 5.68
N ILE A 137 -12.24 -21.55 6.32
CA ILE A 137 -10.92 -21.03 6.70
C ILE A 137 -10.31 -21.83 7.86
N THR A 138 -11.15 -22.48 8.67
CA THR A 138 -10.73 -23.29 9.83
C THR A 138 -9.69 -24.35 9.43
N GLY A 139 -8.53 -24.32 10.06
CA GLY A 139 -7.41 -25.23 9.79
C GLY A 139 -6.64 -24.96 8.50
N LEU A 140 -6.96 -23.89 7.78
CA LEU A 140 -6.23 -23.47 6.59
C LEU A 140 -4.82 -22.99 6.98
N LYS A 141 -3.80 -23.44 6.30
CA LYS A 141 -2.43 -22.95 6.50
C LYS A 141 -2.22 -21.67 5.72
N ALA A 142 -2.15 -20.54 6.42
CA ALA A 142 -1.97 -19.22 5.84
C ALA A 142 -0.58 -18.66 6.15
N GLY A 143 0.12 -18.20 5.11
CA GLY A 143 1.44 -17.62 5.16
C GLY A 143 1.40 -16.11 4.92
N ILE A 144 1.97 -15.33 5.82
CA ILE A 144 2.07 -13.87 5.68
C ILE A 144 3.52 -13.51 5.36
N VAL A 145 3.76 -13.01 4.16
CA VAL A 145 5.06 -12.51 3.73
C VAL A 145 5.12 -11.02 3.99
N GLY A 146 5.78 -10.64 5.10
CA GLY A 146 5.81 -9.27 5.60
C GLY A 146 4.78 -9.02 6.70
N LEU A 147 5.17 -9.16 7.97
CA LEU A 147 4.31 -8.93 9.14
C LEU A 147 4.41 -7.47 9.62
N GLY A 148 4.02 -6.53 8.74
CA GLY A 148 3.81 -5.11 9.04
C GLY A 148 2.40 -4.86 9.59
N LYS A 149 1.87 -3.63 9.44
CA LYS A 149 0.52 -3.28 9.89
C LYS A 149 -0.54 -4.12 9.17
N SER A 150 -0.64 -4.02 7.84
CA SER A 150 -1.61 -4.79 7.04
C SER A 150 -1.44 -6.30 7.23
N GLY A 151 -0.20 -6.80 7.13
CA GLY A 151 0.08 -8.23 7.28
C GLY A 151 -0.30 -8.77 8.67
N GLY A 152 -0.06 -7.98 9.73
CA GLY A 152 -0.48 -8.33 11.09
C GLY A 152 -2.00 -8.40 11.23
N MET A 153 -2.71 -7.42 10.68
CA MET A 153 -4.18 -7.39 10.70
C MET A 153 -4.79 -8.53 9.87
N ILE A 154 -4.22 -8.88 8.71
CA ILE A 154 -4.64 -10.05 7.92
C ILE A 154 -4.42 -11.34 8.72
N ALA A 155 -3.25 -11.48 9.35
CA ALA A 155 -2.95 -12.63 10.21
C ALA A 155 -3.98 -12.78 11.34
N ASP A 156 -4.28 -11.69 12.04
CA ASP A 156 -5.25 -11.67 13.15
C ASP A 156 -6.65 -12.03 12.66
N ALA A 157 -7.09 -11.51 11.52
CA ALA A 157 -8.39 -11.83 10.93
C ALA A 157 -8.49 -13.31 10.51
N LEU A 158 -7.50 -13.83 9.81
CA LEU A 158 -7.46 -15.24 9.41
C LEU A 158 -7.39 -16.16 10.63
N HIS A 159 -6.61 -15.81 11.65
CA HIS A 159 -6.55 -16.54 12.91
C HIS A 159 -7.88 -16.55 13.66
N PHE A 160 -8.61 -15.43 13.65
CA PHE A 160 -9.96 -15.35 14.23
C PHE A 160 -10.92 -16.36 13.58
N PHE A 161 -10.79 -16.62 12.27
CA PHE A 161 -11.55 -17.65 11.55
C PHE A 161 -10.97 -19.05 11.69
N GLY A 162 -9.92 -19.26 12.50
CA GLY A 162 -9.36 -20.57 12.81
C GLY A 162 -8.28 -21.05 11.85
N ALA A 163 -7.67 -20.17 11.05
CA ALA A 163 -6.51 -20.53 10.25
C ALA A 163 -5.24 -20.70 11.10
N ASP A 164 -4.35 -21.60 10.65
CA ASP A 164 -3.01 -21.78 11.18
C ASP A 164 -2.07 -20.76 10.53
N ILE A 165 -1.57 -19.79 11.30
CA ILE A 165 -0.78 -18.69 10.78
C ILE A 165 0.72 -18.97 10.87
N SER A 166 1.39 -18.84 9.72
CA SER A 166 2.84 -18.74 9.63
C SER A 166 3.21 -17.38 9.00
N TYR A 167 4.37 -16.83 9.35
CA TYR A 167 4.82 -15.58 8.77
C TYR A 167 6.33 -15.57 8.49
N PHE A 168 6.70 -14.77 7.50
CA PHE A 168 8.08 -14.39 7.20
C PHE A 168 8.26 -12.88 7.42
N ALA A 169 9.31 -12.50 8.10
CA ALA A 169 9.73 -11.12 8.33
C ALA A 169 11.26 -11.07 8.49
N ARG A 170 11.84 -9.88 8.54
CA ARG A 170 13.28 -9.69 8.77
C ARG A 170 13.78 -10.25 10.11
N SER A 171 12.89 -10.38 11.08
CA SER A 171 13.17 -10.97 12.40
C SER A 171 11.87 -11.50 13.01
N GLU A 172 11.99 -12.46 13.92
CA GLU A 172 10.87 -12.94 14.74
C GLU A 172 10.27 -11.80 15.56
N LYS A 173 8.96 -11.85 15.75
CA LYS A 173 8.20 -10.82 16.49
C LYS A 173 7.56 -11.45 17.73
N GLU A 174 7.88 -10.93 18.89
CA GLU A 174 7.36 -11.45 20.18
C GLU A 174 5.82 -11.37 20.26
N GLU A 175 5.21 -10.30 19.71
CA GLU A 175 3.75 -10.19 19.65
C GLU A 175 3.12 -11.31 18.85
N ALA A 176 3.65 -11.64 17.67
CA ALA A 176 3.18 -12.73 16.83
C ALA A 176 3.35 -14.09 17.51
N LYS A 177 4.48 -14.28 18.17
CA LYS A 177 4.76 -15.48 18.95
C LYS A 177 3.76 -15.66 20.11
N SER A 178 3.39 -14.58 20.80
CA SER A 178 2.39 -14.63 21.87
C SER A 178 0.99 -15.01 21.38
N LYS A 179 0.69 -14.75 20.10
CA LYS A 179 -0.54 -15.17 19.41
C LYS A 179 -0.47 -16.59 18.84
N GLY A 180 0.67 -17.28 18.96
CA GLY A 180 0.90 -18.62 18.43
C GLY A 180 1.26 -18.67 16.93
N TYR A 181 1.61 -17.53 16.31
CA TYR A 181 2.02 -17.51 14.91
C TYR A 181 3.44 -18.06 14.77
N ARG A 182 3.66 -18.86 13.73
CA ARG A 182 4.95 -19.51 13.47
C ARG A 182 5.83 -18.63 12.60
N PHE A 183 7.01 -18.24 13.10
CA PHE A 183 8.04 -17.60 12.29
C PHE A 183 8.76 -18.68 11.45
N LEU A 184 8.74 -18.51 10.12
CA LEU A 184 9.36 -19.46 9.19
C LEU A 184 10.30 -18.76 8.20
N PRO A 185 11.38 -19.43 7.77
CA PRO A 185 12.08 -19.07 6.54
C PRO A 185 11.12 -18.99 5.36
N LEU A 186 11.39 -18.12 4.38
CA LEU A 186 10.48 -17.89 3.25
C LEU A 186 10.17 -19.18 2.48
N ASP A 187 11.19 -20.00 2.20
CA ASP A 187 11.04 -21.25 1.49
C ASP A 187 10.08 -22.23 2.19
N GLU A 188 10.20 -22.36 3.51
CA GLU A 188 9.35 -23.23 4.30
C GLU A 188 7.90 -22.72 4.31
N LEU A 189 7.71 -21.41 4.51
CA LEU A 189 6.40 -20.77 4.46
C LEU A 189 5.70 -21.03 3.12
N LEU A 190 6.40 -20.76 2.01
CA LEU A 190 5.86 -20.92 0.67
C LEU A 190 5.50 -22.38 0.36
N THR A 191 6.27 -23.33 0.90
CA THR A 191 6.00 -24.76 0.73
C THR A 191 4.81 -25.24 1.57
N GLU A 192 4.78 -24.85 2.86
CA GLU A 192 3.79 -25.36 3.81
C GLU A 192 2.41 -24.72 3.68
N CYS A 193 2.34 -23.42 3.36
CA CYS A 193 1.09 -22.67 3.36
C CYS A 193 0.32 -22.83 2.05
N GLU A 194 -1.01 -22.93 2.16
CA GLU A 194 -1.94 -23.04 1.04
C GLU A 194 -2.34 -21.67 0.51
N VAL A 195 -2.49 -20.69 1.42
CA VAL A 195 -2.79 -19.29 1.12
C VAL A 195 -1.60 -18.45 1.53
N ILE A 196 -1.12 -17.60 0.63
CA ILE A 196 0.02 -16.72 0.86
C ILE A 196 -0.41 -15.29 0.62
N CYS A 197 -0.21 -14.41 1.62
CA CYS A 197 -0.51 -12.99 1.54
C CYS A 197 0.80 -12.20 1.54
N CYS A 198 1.13 -11.55 0.42
CA CYS A 198 2.26 -10.65 0.30
C CYS A 198 1.87 -9.26 0.78
N CYS A 199 2.53 -8.79 1.85
CA CYS A 199 2.28 -7.51 2.52
C CYS A 199 3.60 -6.73 2.59
N LEU A 200 4.23 -6.52 1.42
CA LEU A 200 5.57 -5.94 1.30
C LEU A 200 5.51 -4.45 0.97
N ASN A 201 6.58 -3.75 1.29
CA ASN A 201 6.77 -2.38 0.85
C ASN A 201 6.89 -2.29 -0.67
N ARG A 202 6.57 -1.11 -1.22
CA ARG A 202 6.71 -0.84 -2.66
C ARG A 202 8.11 -1.22 -3.17
N ASN A 203 8.18 -1.76 -4.38
CA ASN A 203 9.41 -2.16 -5.06
C ASN A 203 10.24 -3.24 -4.33
N THR A 204 9.58 -4.07 -3.51
CA THR A 204 10.22 -5.20 -2.84
C THR A 204 9.81 -6.50 -3.51
N VAL A 205 10.74 -7.12 -4.24
CA VAL A 205 10.57 -8.43 -4.86
C VAL A 205 11.28 -9.48 -4.01
N LEU A 206 10.55 -10.48 -3.55
CA LEU A 206 11.07 -11.58 -2.72
C LEU A 206 10.81 -12.97 -3.32
N ILE A 207 9.82 -13.10 -4.20
CA ILE A 207 9.43 -14.39 -4.78
C ILE A 207 10.09 -14.52 -6.16
N HIS A 208 11.20 -15.22 -6.20
CA HIS A 208 11.99 -15.50 -7.40
C HIS A 208 11.67 -16.89 -7.97
N LYS A 209 12.32 -17.29 -9.04
CA LYS A 209 12.10 -18.56 -9.72
C LYS A 209 12.17 -19.77 -8.77
N GLU A 210 13.20 -19.85 -7.96
CA GLU A 210 13.41 -20.96 -7.00
C GLU A 210 12.29 -21.04 -5.95
N HIS A 211 11.68 -19.90 -5.60
CA HIS A 211 10.56 -19.87 -4.66
C HIS A 211 9.28 -20.43 -5.29
N PHE A 212 8.99 -20.09 -6.56
CA PHE A 212 7.84 -20.64 -7.27
C PHE A 212 7.98 -22.16 -7.50
N GLU A 213 9.18 -22.65 -7.78
CA GLU A 213 9.46 -24.08 -7.90
C GLU A 213 9.18 -24.85 -6.58
N LYS A 214 9.51 -24.23 -5.43
CA LYS A 214 9.23 -24.82 -4.09
C LYS A 214 7.78 -24.68 -3.67
N MET A 215 7.13 -23.58 -4.06
CA MET A 215 5.72 -23.32 -3.75
C MET A 215 4.82 -24.40 -4.34
N GLY A 216 5.11 -24.86 -5.55
CA GLY A 216 4.34 -25.89 -6.25
C GLY A 216 2.92 -25.43 -6.61
N ASP A 217 2.01 -26.42 -6.67
CA ASP A 217 0.62 -26.21 -7.10
C ASP A 217 -0.36 -26.14 -5.91
N ARG A 218 -1.61 -25.80 -6.23
CA ARG A 218 -2.76 -25.68 -5.33
C ARG A 218 -2.55 -24.60 -4.26
N LYS A 219 -2.12 -23.44 -4.72
CA LYS A 219 -1.88 -22.27 -3.88
C LYS A 219 -2.76 -21.09 -4.29
N ILE A 220 -3.12 -20.27 -3.31
CA ILE A 220 -3.80 -19.01 -3.49
C ILE A 220 -2.84 -17.91 -3.02
N LEU A 221 -2.44 -17.04 -3.95
CA LEU A 221 -1.50 -15.95 -3.70
C LEU A 221 -2.25 -14.61 -3.71
N PHE A 222 -2.20 -13.89 -2.60
CA PHE A 222 -2.69 -12.53 -2.48
C PHE A 222 -1.54 -11.54 -2.51
N ASN A 223 -1.67 -10.45 -3.29
CA ASN A 223 -0.79 -9.29 -3.19
C ASN A 223 -1.61 -8.01 -3.20
N THR A 224 -1.59 -7.31 -2.09
CA THR A 224 -2.24 -6.03 -1.87
C THR A 224 -1.23 -4.91 -1.64
N GLY A 225 0.04 -5.16 -2.02
CA GLY A 225 1.10 -4.16 -2.06
C GLY A 225 0.92 -3.16 -3.21
N LEU A 226 1.84 -2.22 -3.34
CA LEU A 226 1.83 -1.21 -4.41
C LEU A 226 2.62 -1.63 -5.66
N SER A 227 3.27 -2.80 -5.62
CA SER A 227 4.06 -3.38 -6.70
C SER A 227 4.08 -4.90 -6.59
N PRO A 228 4.47 -5.64 -7.66
CA PRO A 228 4.61 -7.09 -7.58
C PRO A 228 5.62 -7.50 -6.50
N ALA A 229 5.32 -8.59 -5.80
CA ALA A 229 6.23 -9.24 -4.85
C ALA A 229 7.14 -10.28 -5.50
N TRP A 230 7.08 -10.45 -6.83
CA TRP A 230 7.66 -11.53 -7.61
C TRP A 230 8.27 -11.11 -8.93
N ASP A 231 9.12 -11.98 -9.49
CA ASP A 231 9.58 -11.89 -10.87
C ASP A 231 8.47 -12.39 -11.82
N GLU A 232 8.20 -11.63 -12.88
CA GLU A 232 7.03 -11.87 -13.77
C GLU A 232 7.10 -13.19 -14.53
N GLU A 233 8.24 -13.52 -15.17
CA GLU A 233 8.36 -14.74 -15.97
C GLU A 233 8.13 -16.02 -15.14
N PRO A 234 8.76 -16.20 -13.97
CA PRO A 234 8.46 -17.34 -13.09
C PRO A 234 7.01 -17.35 -12.57
N PHE A 235 6.43 -16.18 -12.29
CA PHE A 235 5.04 -16.07 -11.87
C PHE A 235 4.07 -16.56 -12.97
N LEU A 236 4.27 -16.15 -14.22
CA LEU A 236 3.45 -16.61 -15.34
C LEU A 236 3.53 -18.13 -15.51
N LYS A 237 4.74 -18.70 -15.40
CA LYS A 237 4.93 -20.15 -15.45
C LYS A 237 4.22 -20.88 -14.30
N TRP A 238 4.27 -20.32 -13.10
CA TRP A 238 3.58 -20.87 -11.92
C TRP A 238 2.06 -20.83 -12.09
N LEU A 239 1.51 -19.81 -12.75
CA LEU A 239 0.08 -19.74 -13.08
C LEU A 239 -0.38 -20.80 -14.11
N GLU A 240 0.52 -21.49 -14.82
CA GLU A 240 0.14 -22.63 -15.68
C GLU A 240 -0.39 -23.80 -14.83
N GLY A 241 0.12 -23.97 -13.59
CA GLY A 241 -0.33 -24.97 -12.61
C GLY A 241 -1.73 -24.68 -12.05
N ASP A 242 -2.17 -25.46 -11.06
CA ASP A 242 -3.46 -25.28 -10.39
C ASP A 242 -3.34 -24.23 -9.26
N ASN A 243 -3.20 -22.96 -9.65
CA ASN A 243 -2.91 -21.86 -8.74
C ASN A 243 -3.82 -20.66 -9.04
N LEU A 244 -4.06 -19.79 -8.04
CA LEU A 244 -4.79 -18.54 -8.19
C LEU A 244 -3.99 -17.35 -7.64
N CYS A 245 -4.15 -16.19 -8.29
CA CYS A 245 -3.60 -14.93 -7.80
C CYS A 245 -4.70 -13.88 -7.66
N TYR A 246 -4.71 -13.20 -6.51
CA TYR A 246 -5.60 -12.11 -6.18
C TYR A 246 -4.79 -10.83 -5.93
N CYS A 247 -5.13 -9.77 -6.66
CA CYS A 247 -4.56 -8.44 -6.46
C CYS A 247 -5.68 -7.40 -6.42
N ASP A 248 -5.51 -6.36 -5.65
CA ASP A 248 -6.46 -5.24 -5.64
C ASP A 248 -6.20 -4.28 -6.80
N THR A 249 -4.94 -3.97 -7.11
CA THR A 249 -4.55 -3.02 -8.15
C THR A 249 -3.74 -3.67 -9.28
N VAL A 250 -3.72 -3.02 -10.44
CA VAL A 250 -2.85 -3.39 -11.57
C VAL A 250 -1.37 -3.24 -11.18
N GLY A 251 -1.04 -2.25 -10.33
CA GLY A 251 0.32 -2.06 -9.82
C GLY A 251 0.78 -3.24 -8.96
N ALA A 252 -0.09 -3.77 -8.08
CA ALA A 252 0.19 -4.96 -7.28
C ALA A 252 0.38 -6.22 -8.16
N LEU A 253 -0.35 -6.31 -9.25
CA LEU A 253 -0.27 -7.44 -10.19
C LEU A 253 1.02 -7.41 -11.05
N GLY A 254 1.46 -6.23 -11.49
CA GLY A 254 2.64 -6.04 -12.33
C GLY A 254 2.35 -5.51 -13.73
N GLY A 255 1.09 -5.43 -14.16
CA GLY A 255 0.73 -4.84 -15.46
C GLY A 255 -0.63 -5.28 -16.00
N GLU A 256 -1.18 -4.47 -16.89
CA GLU A 256 -2.50 -4.70 -17.50
C GLU A 256 -2.56 -5.97 -18.36
N HIS A 257 -1.45 -6.39 -18.95
CA HIS A 257 -1.36 -7.59 -19.78
C HIS A 257 -1.71 -8.87 -19.01
N LEU A 258 -1.53 -8.87 -17.68
CA LEU A 258 -1.85 -9.98 -16.79
C LEU A 258 -3.34 -10.08 -16.44
N LEU A 259 -4.13 -9.01 -16.64
CA LEU A 259 -5.56 -8.96 -16.30
C LEU A 259 -6.40 -10.00 -17.05
N LYS A 260 -5.94 -10.43 -18.24
CA LYS A 260 -6.66 -11.40 -19.08
C LYS A 260 -6.39 -12.86 -18.70
N HIS A 261 -5.45 -13.10 -17.79
CA HIS A 261 -5.12 -14.47 -17.36
C HIS A 261 -6.26 -15.08 -16.54
N SER A 262 -6.74 -16.26 -16.92
CA SER A 262 -7.94 -16.88 -16.30
C SER A 262 -7.81 -17.19 -14.80
N LYS A 263 -6.58 -17.27 -14.28
CA LYS A 263 -6.25 -17.56 -12.88
C LYS A 263 -5.90 -16.32 -12.07
N VAL A 264 -5.98 -15.14 -12.69
CA VAL A 264 -5.78 -13.84 -12.04
C VAL A 264 -7.13 -13.21 -11.74
N ARG A 265 -7.27 -12.69 -10.53
CA ARG A 265 -8.39 -11.89 -10.06
C ARG A 265 -7.83 -10.56 -9.59
N CYS A 266 -8.10 -9.49 -10.35
CA CYS A 266 -7.65 -8.14 -10.01
C CYS A 266 -8.85 -7.22 -9.97
N MET A 267 -9.04 -6.55 -8.81
CA MET A 267 -10.15 -5.61 -8.62
C MET A 267 -9.93 -4.30 -9.40
N GLN A 268 -8.69 -3.98 -9.76
CA GLN A 268 -8.24 -2.77 -10.46
C GLN A 268 -8.52 -1.47 -9.69
N VAL A 269 -8.79 -1.58 -8.40
CA VAL A 269 -9.03 -0.44 -7.49
C VAL A 269 -8.35 -0.74 -6.16
N SER A 270 -7.64 0.24 -5.60
CA SER A 270 -7.01 0.07 -4.29
C SER A 270 -8.05 -0.13 -3.19
N THR A 271 -7.94 -1.23 -2.48
CA THR A 271 -8.81 -1.59 -1.35
C THR A 271 -8.59 -0.71 -0.12
N GLY A 272 -7.43 -0.06 -0.03
CA GLY A 272 -7.15 0.94 0.99
C GLY A 272 -7.85 2.31 0.76
N ARG A 273 -8.63 2.48 -0.32
CA ARG A 273 -9.34 3.73 -0.64
C ARG A 273 -10.81 3.65 -0.20
N THR A 274 -11.03 3.59 1.10
CA THR A 274 -12.38 3.62 1.69
C THR A 274 -12.70 5.01 2.26
N ARG A 275 -13.99 5.28 2.52
CA ARG A 275 -14.41 6.51 3.19
C ARG A 275 -13.65 6.74 4.48
N GLN A 276 -13.58 5.71 5.32
CA GLN A 276 -12.90 5.78 6.62
C GLN A 276 -11.38 5.93 6.47
N ALA A 277 -10.79 5.37 5.41
CA ALA A 277 -9.38 5.60 5.10
C ALA A 277 -9.11 7.07 4.77
N PHE A 278 -10.02 7.74 4.03
CA PHE A 278 -9.90 9.17 3.73
C PHE A 278 -10.10 10.04 4.98
N ASP A 279 -11.00 9.64 5.90
CA ASP A 279 -11.13 10.31 7.20
C ASP A 279 -9.81 10.26 7.98
N ARG A 280 -9.21 9.06 8.11
CA ARG A 280 -7.91 8.86 8.79
C ARG A 280 -6.74 9.55 8.08
N LEU A 281 -6.72 9.52 6.74
CA LEU A 281 -5.73 10.23 5.93
C LEU A 281 -5.77 11.73 6.23
N SER A 282 -6.97 12.31 6.19
CA SER A 282 -7.20 13.73 6.42
C SER A 282 -6.75 14.17 7.81
N GLU A 283 -7.15 13.42 8.85
CA GLU A 283 -6.72 13.67 10.23
C GLU A 283 -5.19 13.67 10.35
N LYS A 284 -4.52 12.67 9.76
CA LYS A 284 -3.05 12.58 9.82
C LYS A 284 -2.34 13.71 9.08
N VAL A 285 -2.87 14.14 7.93
CA VAL A 285 -2.32 15.28 7.18
C VAL A 285 -2.48 16.57 7.98
N LEU A 286 -3.65 16.81 8.55
CA LEU A 286 -3.89 17.99 9.40
C LEU A 286 -3.00 17.98 10.64
N ASN A 287 -2.81 16.82 11.29
CA ASN A 287 -1.90 16.68 12.44
C ASN A 287 -0.45 17.03 12.04
N ASN A 288 0.04 16.57 10.88
CA ASN A 288 1.37 16.92 10.39
C ASN A 288 1.52 18.44 10.15
N LEU A 289 0.49 19.08 9.59
CA LEU A 289 0.47 20.54 9.40
C LEU A 289 0.46 21.29 10.73
N SER A 290 -0.35 20.79 11.70
CA SER A 290 -0.42 21.34 13.08
C SER A 290 0.93 21.24 13.78
N GLU A 291 1.59 20.07 13.74
CA GLU A 291 2.91 19.88 14.34
C GLU A 291 3.98 20.78 13.73
N PHE A 292 3.98 20.95 12.40
CA PHE A 292 4.96 21.81 11.73
C PHE A 292 4.73 23.28 12.01
N THR A 293 3.47 23.75 11.99
CA THR A 293 3.13 25.18 12.14
C THR A 293 2.97 25.62 13.58
N GLY A 294 2.76 24.71 14.52
CA GLY A 294 2.38 24.99 15.91
C GLY A 294 0.96 25.53 16.05
N ILE A 295 0.11 25.35 15.04
CA ILE A 295 -1.30 25.78 15.07
C ILE A 295 -2.16 24.57 15.46
N GLU A 296 -2.92 24.68 16.55
CA GLU A 296 -3.91 23.70 16.98
C GLU A 296 -5.24 23.93 16.25
N ILE A 297 -5.92 22.85 15.84
CA ILE A 297 -7.25 22.84 15.19
C ILE A 297 -8.25 22.09 16.04
#